data_3257258c83262542ba8edd8b84659e69
#
_entry.id   3257258c83262542ba8edd8b84659e69
#
_cell.length_a   1.000
_cell.length_b   1.000
_cell.length_c   1.000
_cell.angle_alpha   90.00
_cell.angle_beta   90.00
_cell.angle_gamma   90.00
#
_symmetry.space_group_name_H-M   'P 1'
#
loop_
_entity.id
_entity.type
_entity.pdbx_description
1 polymer ?
#
loop_
_entity_poly.entity_id
_entity_poly.type
_entity_poly.pdbx_seq_one_letter_code
_entity_poly.pdbx_strand_id
1 'polypeptide(L)'
;MSDPYSMNTPAFRADPFPILNRLREEAPVHKHADGQWTIARYADVSAGVRNHAVFSNAGVEGYNSPSSASSGTFAPEVTRRRLSTRDEPDHRKLRVLMNPMFFPRAMRELKPRLESIVDGLVQEMRQKQRDGVALDFVRDFAYPLTTLSINVILGVPDSIRDRYRNYTMAMEGMMAIPNP
;
A
#
# COMPACT_ATOMS: atom_id res chain seq x y z
N MET A 1 -15.19 -1.65 -28.99
CA MET A 1 -16.16 -1.18 -27.98
C MET A 1 -15.37 -0.87 -26.71
N SER A 2 -15.60 0.28 -26.10
CA SER A 2 -14.97 0.62 -24.83
C SER A 2 -15.52 -0.27 -23.71
N ASP A 3 -14.68 -0.72 -22.82
CA ASP A 3 -15.08 -1.51 -21.64
C ASP A 3 -15.93 -0.63 -20.70
N PRO A 4 -17.23 -0.98 -20.45
CA PRO A 4 -18.13 -0.18 -19.64
C PRO A 4 -17.73 -0.14 -18.15
N TYR A 5 -16.83 -1.01 -17.73
CA TYR A 5 -16.31 -1.12 -16.38
C TYR A 5 -14.82 -0.76 -16.27
N SER A 6 -14.31 -0.01 -17.26
CA SER A 6 -12.90 0.40 -17.26
C SER A 6 -12.54 1.22 -16.02
N MET A 7 -11.58 0.74 -15.28
CA MET A 7 -11.03 1.41 -14.09
C MET A 7 -9.90 2.39 -14.43
N ASN A 8 -9.49 2.46 -15.69
CA ASN A 8 -8.41 3.36 -16.13
C ASN A 8 -8.96 4.61 -16.83
N THR A 9 -9.95 5.27 -16.23
CA THR A 9 -10.55 6.49 -16.77
C THR A 9 -10.46 7.64 -15.77
N PRO A 10 -10.44 8.90 -16.23
CA PRO A 10 -10.50 10.06 -15.33
C PRO A 10 -11.74 10.03 -14.42
N ALA A 11 -12.89 9.60 -14.93
CA ALA A 11 -14.13 9.49 -14.16
C ALA A 11 -14.00 8.48 -13.02
N PHE A 12 -13.40 7.31 -13.25
CA PHE A 12 -13.14 6.33 -12.19
C PHE A 12 -12.18 6.87 -11.13
N ARG A 13 -11.17 7.63 -11.52
CA ARG A 13 -10.23 8.23 -10.56
C ARG A 13 -10.89 9.30 -9.69
N ALA A 14 -11.81 10.08 -10.27
CA ALA A 14 -12.55 11.10 -9.54
C ALA A 14 -13.57 10.49 -8.56
N ASP A 15 -14.32 9.48 -9.00
CA ASP A 15 -15.28 8.73 -8.17
C ASP A 15 -15.38 7.27 -8.65
N PRO A 16 -14.73 6.32 -7.96
CA PRO A 16 -14.76 4.91 -8.34
C PRO A 16 -16.09 4.19 -8.01
N PHE A 17 -16.86 4.71 -7.06
CA PHE A 17 -18.00 3.99 -6.49
C PHE A 17 -19.12 3.68 -7.48
N PRO A 18 -19.52 4.56 -8.41
CA PRO A 18 -20.56 4.24 -9.38
C PRO A 18 -20.19 3.01 -10.24
N ILE A 19 -18.95 2.94 -10.73
CA ILE A 19 -18.50 1.80 -11.55
C ILE A 19 -18.37 0.53 -10.69
N LEU A 20 -17.81 0.64 -9.48
CA LEU A 20 -17.69 -0.51 -8.58
C LEU A 20 -19.05 -1.05 -8.11
N ASN A 21 -20.04 -0.19 -7.92
CA ASN A 21 -21.42 -0.61 -7.59
C ASN A 21 -22.04 -1.39 -8.76
N ARG A 22 -21.94 -0.86 -9.97
CA ARG A 22 -22.40 -1.55 -11.16
C ARG A 22 -21.71 -2.89 -11.38
N LEU A 23 -20.41 -2.96 -11.21
CA LEU A 23 -19.66 -4.23 -11.25
C LEU A 23 -20.22 -5.27 -10.28
N ARG A 24 -20.51 -4.87 -9.04
CA ARG A 24 -21.06 -5.81 -8.03
C ARG A 24 -22.43 -6.36 -8.41
N GLU A 25 -23.25 -5.54 -9.05
CA GLU A 25 -24.64 -5.87 -9.38
C GLU A 25 -24.74 -6.58 -10.73
N GLU A 26 -24.11 -6.02 -11.77
CA GLU A 26 -24.31 -6.42 -13.17
C GLU A 26 -23.28 -7.47 -13.64
N ALA A 27 -22.02 -7.36 -13.20
CA ALA A 27 -20.91 -8.20 -13.67
C ALA A 27 -19.89 -8.49 -12.56
N PRO A 28 -20.26 -9.21 -11.49
CA PRO A 28 -19.41 -9.40 -10.30
C PRO A 28 -18.09 -10.13 -10.57
N VAL A 29 -17.99 -10.85 -11.67
CA VAL A 29 -16.76 -11.41 -12.24
C VAL A 29 -16.68 -10.94 -13.67
N HIS A 30 -15.81 -9.99 -13.93
CA HIS A 30 -15.70 -9.33 -15.24
C HIS A 30 -14.31 -9.50 -15.85
N LYS A 31 -14.27 -9.85 -17.13
CA LYS A 31 -13.05 -9.89 -17.93
C LYS A 31 -12.94 -8.60 -18.75
N HIS A 32 -11.90 -7.82 -18.46
CA HIS A 32 -11.61 -6.60 -19.21
C HIS A 32 -11.01 -6.90 -20.60
N ALA A 33 -11.06 -5.89 -21.46
CA ALA A 33 -10.55 -6.01 -22.84
C ALA A 33 -9.04 -6.30 -22.91
N ASP A 34 -8.28 -5.92 -21.90
CA ASP A 34 -6.84 -6.19 -21.74
C ASP A 34 -6.53 -7.59 -21.20
N GLY A 35 -7.58 -8.39 -20.97
CA GLY A 35 -7.47 -9.78 -20.47
C GLY A 35 -7.44 -9.90 -18.94
N GLN A 36 -7.44 -8.80 -18.21
CA GLN A 36 -7.51 -8.81 -16.75
C GLN A 36 -8.92 -9.20 -16.27
N TRP A 37 -9.00 -9.75 -15.05
CA TRP A 37 -10.25 -10.10 -14.41
C TRP A 37 -10.45 -9.27 -13.15
N THR A 38 -11.65 -8.74 -12.98
CA THR A 38 -12.09 -8.10 -11.73
C THR A 38 -13.13 -8.95 -11.03
N ILE A 39 -12.95 -9.17 -9.75
CA ILE A 39 -13.92 -9.81 -8.85
C ILE A 39 -14.41 -8.73 -7.87
N ALA A 40 -15.71 -8.45 -7.86
CA ALA A 40 -16.26 -7.29 -7.17
C ALA A 40 -17.08 -7.61 -5.90
N ARG A 41 -17.54 -8.87 -5.70
CA ARG A 41 -18.30 -9.25 -4.50
C ARG A 41 -17.39 -9.69 -3.37
N TYR A 42 -17.67 -9.25 -2.16
CA TYR A 42 -16.89 -9.60 -0.97
C TYR A 42 -16.74 -11.12 -0.77
N ALA A 43 -17.82 -11.88 -0.95
CA ALA A 43 -17.79 -13.34 -0.79
C ALA A 43 -16.80 -14.00 -1.77
N ASP A 44 -16.84 -13.59 -3.04
CA ASP A 44 -15.99 -14.13 -4.11
C ASP A 44 -14.52 -13.74 -3.89
N VAL A 45 -14.27 -12.48 -3.54
CA VAL A 45 -12.92 -11.99 -3.18
C VAL A 45 -12.39 -12.76 -1.97
N SER A 46 -13.20 -12.89 -0.91
CA SER A 46 -12.83 -13.60 0.30
C SER A 46 -12.54 -15.09 0.06
N ALA A 47 -13.29 -15.71 -0.83
CA ALA A 47 -13.03 -17.09 -1.25
C ALA A 47 -11.75 -17.20 -2.08
N GLY A 48 -11.55 -16.27 -3.02
CA GLY A 48 -10.36 -16.22 -3.89
C GLY A 48 -9.07 -16.08 -3.10
N VAL A 49 -8.96 -15.09 -2.20
CA VAL A 49 -7.73 -14.85 -1.42
C VAL A 49 -7.37 -15.95 -0.44
N ARG A 50 -8.29 -16.87 -0.14
CA ARG A 50 -8.05 -18.05 0.70
C ARG A 50 -7.72 -19.31 -0.11
N ASN A 51 -7.98 -19.29 -1.39
CA ASN A 51 -7.82 -20.46 -2.26
C ASN A 51 -6.48 -20.42 -3.01
N HIS A 52 -5.39 -20.58 -2.27
CA HIS A 52 -4.04 -20.60 -2.80
C HIS A 52 -3.73 -21.81 -3.72
N ALA A 53 -4.63 -22.79 -3.80
CA ALA A 53 -4.50 -23.90 -4.75
C ALA A 53 -4.88 -23.49 -6.18
N VAL A 54 -5.71 -22.45 -6.33
CA VAL A 54 -6.19 -21.95 -7.62
C VAL A 54 -5.62 -20.59 -7.96
N PHE A 55 -5.50 -19.71 -6.97
CA PHE A 55 -5.01 -18.34 -7.14
C PHE A 55 -3.58 -18.22 -6.62
N SER A 56 -2.72 -17.67 -7.45
CA SER A 56 -1.29 -17.49 -7.19
C SER A 56 -0.90 -16.02 -7.27
N ASN A 57 0.05 -15.62 -6.43
CA ASN A 57 0.72 -14.31 -6.53
C ASN A 57 1.96 -14.38 -7.45
N ALA A 58 2.32 -15.55 -7.96
CA ALA A 58 3.39 -15.67 -8.94
C ALA A 58 2.99 -14.92 -10.23
N GLY A 59 3.87 -14.08 -10.74
CA GLY A 59 3.59 -13.26 -11.92
C GLY A 59 2.98 -11.88 -11.64
N VAL A 60 2.57 -11.56 -10.41
CA VAL A 60 2.19 -10.19 -9.99
C VAL A 60 3.34 -9.20 -10.21
N GLU A 61 4.54 -9.70 -10.40
CA GLU A 61 5.75 -8.94 -10.73
C GLU A 61 5.63 -8.08 -12.00
N GLY A 62 4.85 -8.53 -12.99
CA GLY A 62 4.54 -7.79 -14.22
C GLY A 62 3.35 -6.85 -14.09
N TYR A 63 2.59 -6.96 -12.99
CA TYR A 63 1.39 -6.17 -12.75
C TYR A 63 1.68 -4.81 -12.11
N ASN A 64 2.90 -4.55 -11.74
CA ASN A 64 3.27 -3.21 -11.33
C ASN A 64 2.96 -2.25 -12.47
N SER A 65 2.09 -1.30 -12.16
CA SER A 65 1.66 -0.16 -12.95
C SER A 65 2.52 0.10 -14.21
N PRO A 66 1.95 0.47 -15.37
CA PRO A 66 2.71 0.86 -16.55
C PRO A 66 3.84 1.88 -16.25
N SER A 67 3.70 2.66 -15.17
CA SER A 67 4.74 3.53 -14.65
C SER A 67 5.92 2.80 -13.99
N SER A 68 5.74 1.58 -13.49
CA SER A 68 6.84 0.84 -12.85
C SER A 68 7.76 0.15 -13.84
N ALA A 69 7.25 -0.22 -15.02
CA ALA A 69 8.06 -0.79 -16.09
C ALA A 69 9.02 0.24 -16.71
N SER A 70 8.69 1.53 -16.63
CA SER A 70 9.51 2.62 -17.17
C SER A 70 10.49 3.23 -16.17
N SER A 71 10.34 2.98 -14.87
CA SER A 71 11.14 3.69 -13.86
C SER A 71 12.40 2.95 -13.38
N GLY A 72 12.69 1.75 -13.86
CA GLY A 72 14.00 1.07 -13.65
C GLY A 72 14.47 0.91 -12.20
N THR A 73 13.61 1.19 -11.20
CA THR A 73 14.04 1.52 -9.84
C THR A 73 14.06 0.33 -8.88
N PHE A 74 13.36 -0.76 -9.20
CA PHE A 74 13.48 -1.99 -8.43
C PHE A 74 13.83 -3.14 -9.35
N ALA A 75 14.97 -3.79 -9.07
CA ALA A 75 15.30 -5.04 -9.72
C ALA A 75 14.13 -6.01 -9.53
N PRO A 76 13.69 -6.71 -10.57
CA PRO A 76 12.63 -7.72 -10.50
C PRO A 76 12.85 -8.72 -9.35
N GLU A 77 14.09 -8.97 -9.05
CA GLU A 77 14.58 -9.80 -7.94
C GLU A 77 14.08 -9.33 -6.56
N VAL A 78 14.09 -8.02 -6.29
CA VAL A 78 13.60 -7.45 -5.03
C VAL A 78 12.08 -7.61 -4.91
N THR A 79 11.37 -7.39 -6.01
CA THR A 79 9.91 -7.55 -6.06
C THR A 79 9.50 -9.00 -5.81
N ARG A 80 10.23 -9.95 -6.39
CA ARG A 80 10.01 -11.40 -6.19
C ARG A 80 10.19 -11.85 -4.75
N ARG A 81 11.00 -11.15 -3.97
CA ARG A 81 11.29 -11.50 -2.56
C ARG A 81 10.36 -10.90 -1.54
N ARG A 82 9.41 -10.06 -1.96
CA ARG A 82 8.42 -9.48 -1.04
C ARG A 82 7.48 -10.56 -0.50
N LEU A 83 7.06 -10.40 0.75
CA LEU A 83 6.07 -11.27 1.37
C LEU A 83 4.77 -11.34 0.56
N SER A 84 4.32 -10.19 0.05
CA SER A 84 3.07 -10.05 -0.70
C SER A 84 3.06 -10.71 -2.08
N THR A 85 4.23 -11.09 -2.61
CA THR A 85 4.36 -11.75 -3.92
C THR A 85 4.73 -13.23 -3.80
N ARG A 86 4.67 -13.79 -2.58
CA ARG A 86 4.96 -15.20 -2.33
C ARG A 86 3.69 -16.01 -2.22
N ASP A 87 3.76 -17.23 -2.77
CA ASP A 87 2.76 -18.25 -2.54
C ASP A 87 3.18 -19.19 -1.39
N GLU A 88 2.25 -20.02 -0.95
CA GLU A 88 2.54 -21.08 0.00
C GLU A 88 3.50 -22.11 -0.62
N PRO A 89 4.45 -22.68 0.12
CA PRO A 89 4.66 -22.56 1.56
C PRO A 89 5.57 -21.38 1.97
N ASP A 90 6.17 -20.64 1.05
CA ASP A 90 7.18 -19.63 1.34
C ASP A 90 6.57 -18.39 1.96
N HIS A 91 5.36 -18.01 1.55
CA HIS A 91 4.60 -16.95 2.22
C HIS A 91 4.45 -17.24 3.72
N ARG A 92 4.01 -18.45 4.09
CA ARG A 92 3.83 -18.85 5.49
C ARG A 92 5.12 -18.78 6.29
N LYS A 93 6.24 -19.27 5.74
CA LYS A 93 7.55 -19.22 6.40
C LYS A 93 7.94 -17.79 6.77
N LEU A 94 7.82 -16.86 5.81
CA LEU A 94 8.13 -15.44 6.06
C LEU A 94 7.14 -14.81 7.04
N ARG A 95 5.84 -15.11 6.89
CA ARG A 95 4.79 -14.55 7.75
C ARG A 95 4.97 -14.94 9.21
N VAL A 96 5.35 -16.20 9.48
CA VAL A 96 5.63 -16.68 10.84
C VAL A 96 6.79 -15.91 11.48
N LEU A 97 7.82 -15.58 10.71
CA LEU A 97 8.96 -14.79 11.22
C LEU A 97 8.57 -13.35 11.55
N MET A 98 7.63 -12.77 10.80
CA MET A 98 7.22 -11.36 10.98
C MET A 98 6.11 -11.20 12.04
N ASN A 99 5.22 -12.16 12.20
CA ASN A 99 4.06 -12.05 13.07
C ASN A 99 4.37 -11.63 14.52
N PRO A 100 5.44 -12.12 15.18
CA PRO A 100 5.74 -11.73 16.56
C PRO A 100 5.90 -10.23 16.77
N MET A 101 6.38 -9.49 15.76
CA MET A 101 6.54 -8.03 15.83
C MET A 101 5.21 -7.28 15.93
N PHE A 102 4.10 -7.94 15.56
CA PHE A 102 2.75 -7.36 15.56
C PHE A 102 1.84 -7.95 16.64
N PHE A 103 2.36 -8.79 17.53
CA PHE A 103 1.56 -9.31 18.61
C PHE A 103 1.19 -8.22 19.64
N PRO A 104 0.04 -8.36 20.33
CA PRO A 104 -0.44 -7.35 21.28
C PRO A 104 0.58 -6.93 22.34
N ARG A 105 1.46 -7.86 22.75
CA ARG A 105 2.54 -7.54 23.69
C ARG A 105 3.56 -6.58 23.06
N ALA A 106 4.06 -6.91 21.87
CA ALA A 106 5.03 -6.06 21.14
C ALA A 106 4.43 -4.67 20.86
N MET A 107 3.16 -4.61 20.47
CA MET A 107 2.47 -3.33 20.24
C MET A 107 2.34 -2.49 21.52
N ARG A 108 2.09 -3.11 22.68
CA ARG A 108 2.07 -2.38 23.97
C ARG A 108 3.45 -1.82 24.33
N GLU A 109 4.50 -2.57 24.07
CA GLU A 109 5.89 -2.14 24.34
C GLU A 109 6.31 -0.97 23.42
N LEU A 110 5.75 -0.90 22.20
CA LEU A 110 6.00 0.18 21.26
C LEU A 110 5.18 1.45 21.54
N LYS A 111 4.09 1.34 22.27
CA LYS A 111 3.14 2.44 22.50
C LYS A 111 3.81 3.74 22.97
N PRO A 112 4.69 3.76 23.99
CA PRO A 112 5.32 5.01 24.45
C PRO A 112 6.17 5.70 23.36
N ARG A 113 6.82 4.91 22.49
CA ARG A 113 7.59 5.47 21.36
C ARG A 113 6.67 6.07 20.30
N LEU A 114 5.55 5.41 20.02
CA LEU A 114 4.55 5.92 19.08
C LEU A 114 3.89 7.21 19.60
N GLU A 115 3.58 7.27 20.88
CA GLU A 115 3.06 8.49 21.53
C GLU A 115 4.07 9.64 21.43
N SER A 116 5.35 9.40 21.66
CA SER A 116 6.40 10.41 21.49
C SER A 116 6.51 10.91 20.04
N ILE A 117 6.34 10.03 19.06
CA ILE A 117 6.29 10.43 17.63
C ILE A 117 5.09 11.34 17.37
N VAL A 118 3.90 10.98 17.87
CA VAL A 118 2.69 11.80 17.72
C VAL A 118 2.89 13.17 18.33
N ASP A 119 3.40 13.23 19.55
CA ASP A 119 3.64 14.50 20.27
C ASP A 119 4.62 15.38 19.49
N GLY A 120 5.70 14.82 18.95
CA GLY A 120 6.66 15.54 18.12
C GLY A 120 6.01 16.14 16.87
N LEU A 121 5.26 15.33 16.12
CA LEU A 121 4.55 15.79 14.91
C LEU A 121 3.51 16.87 15.22
N VAL A 122 2.76 16.74 16.31
CA VAL A 122 1.80 17.75 16.74
C VAL A 122 2.51 19.08 17.10
N GLN A 123 3.67 18.99 17.75
CA GLN A 123 4.47 20.20 18.05
C GLN A 123 4.99 20.88 16.79
N GLU A 124 5.47 20.11 15.81
CA GLU A 124 5.91 20.65 14.51
C GLU A 124 4.74 21.33 13.77
N MET A 125 3.55 20.71 13.75
CA MET A 125 2.36 21.32 13.15
C MET A 125 1.97 22.62 13.87
N ARG A 126 1.99 22.65 15.20
CA ARG A 126 1.72 23.87 15.98
C ARG A 126 2.74 24.98 15.68
N GLN A 127 4.01 24.63 15.46
CA GLN A 127 5.02 25.60 15.08
C GLN A 127 4.73 26.18 13.69
N LYS A 128 4.47 25.33 12.69
CA LYS A 128 4.06 25.78 11.34
C LYS A 128 2.85 26.71 11.38
N GLN A 129 1.86 26.38 12.21
CA GLN A 129 0.67 27.23 12.38
C GLN A 129 1.02 28.61 12.94
N ARG A 130 1.91 28.69 13.95
CA ARG A 130 2.38 29.98 14.51
C ARG A 130 3.15 30.80 13.48
N ASP A 131 3.90 30.12 12.59
CA ASP A 131 4.67 30.75 11.52
C ASP A 131 3.79 31.15 10.32
N GLY A 132 2.46 30.95 10.40
CA GLY A 132 1.51 31.29 9.35
C GLY A 132 1.56 30.35 8.12
N VAL A 133 2.20 29.17 8.25
CA VAL A 133 2.31 28.18 7.18
C VAL A 133 1.04 27.34 7.13
N ALA A 134 0.47 27.19 5.93
CA ALA A 134 -0.68 26.33 5.72
C ALA A 134 -0.33 24.87 6.03
N LEU A 135 -1.20 24.21 6.81
CA LEU A 135 -1.05 22.82 7.19
C LEU A 135 -1.68 21.90 6.16
N ASP A 136 -0.96 20.85 5.81
CA ASP A 136 -1.46 19.68 5.07
C ASP A 136 -1.39 18.48 6.02
N PHE A 137 -2.55 18.01 6.48
CA PHE A 137 -2.62 16.94 7.47
C PHE A 137 -1.98 15.63 6.97
N VAL A 138 -2.12 15.33 5.69
CA VAL A 138 -1.53 14.12 5.13
C VAL A 138 -0.01 14.22 5.11
N ARG A 139 0.51 15.31 4.57
CA ARG A 139 1.97 15.56 4.45
C ARG A 139 2.64 15.81 5.79
N ASP A 140 1.99 16.56 6.66
CA ASP A 140 2.62 17.08 7.89
C ASP A 140 2.39 16.15 9.11
N PHE A 141 1.41 15.22 9.04
CA PHE A 141 1.09 14.30 10.13
C PHE A 141 0.93 12.84 9.71
N ALA A 142 -0.05 12.52 8.86
CA ALA A 142 -0.43 11.13 8.62
C ALA A 142 0.70 10.33 7.99
N TYR A 143 1.33 10.88 6.98
CA TYR A 143 2.44 10.26 6.27
C TYR A 143 3.71 10.09 7.15
N PRO A 144 4.23 11.14 7.82
CA PRO A 144 5.33 10.96 8.76
C PRO A 144 5.02 9.97 9.88
N LEU A 145 3.82 10.00 10.45
CA LEU A 145 3.42 9.08 11.51
C LEU A 145 3.56 7.62 11.07
N THR A 146 3.02 7.27 9.91
CA THR A 146 3.09 5.89 9.41
C THR A 146 4.53 5.46 9.14
N THR A 147 5.32 6.31 8.48
CA THR A 147 6.73 6.03 8.15
C THR A 147 7.58 5.86 9.41
N LEU A 148 7.46 6.78 10.37
CA LEU A 148 8.22 6.72 11.63
C LEU A 148 7.80 5.51 12.48
N SER A 149 6.50 5.18 12.49
CA SER A 149 6.00 4.00 13.20
C SER A 149 6.59 2.70 12.65
N ILE A 150 6.61 2.54 11.32
CA ILE A 150 7.24 1.38 10.68
C ILE A 150 8.74 1.33 10.95
N ASN A 151 9.43 2.46 10.95
CA ASN A 151 10.85 2.52 11.29
C ASN A 151 11.13 2.00 12.71
N VAL A 152 10.28 2.35 13.66
CA VAL A 152 10.37 1.84 15.03
C VAL A 152 10.15 0.33 15.09
N ILE A 153 9.14 -0.18 14.40
CA ILE A 153 8.83 -1.63 14.35
C ILE A 153 9.97 -2.41 13.71
N LEU A 154 10.58 -1.89 12.65
CA LEU A 154 11.69 -2.52 11.95
C LEU A 154 13.05 -2.31 12.60
N GLY A 155 13.12 -1.49 13.67
CA GLY A 155 14.39 -1.18 14.33
C GLY A 155 15.34 -0.36 13.48
N VAL A 156 14.83 0.49 12.60
CA VAL A 156 15.65 1.38 11.74
C VAL A 156 16.39 2.39 12.62
N PRO A 157 17.74 2.44 12.56
CA PRO A 157 18.53 3.40 13.33
C PRO A 157 18.18 4.86 13.00
N ASP A 158 18.21 5.73 13.98
CA ASP A 158 17.91 7.16 13.81
C ASP A 158 18.83 7.82 12.76
N SER A 159 20.08 7.37 12.68
CA SER A 159 21.09 7.89 11.73
C SER A 159 20.74 7.72 10.25
N ILE A 160 19.85 6.79 9.92
CA ILE A 160 19.43 6.55 8.52
C ILE A 160 17.95 6.84 8.29
N ARG A 161 17.24 7.35 9.30
CA ARG A 161 15.79 7.55 9.31
C ARG A 161 15.32 8.49 8.19
N ASP A 162 16.02 9.61 7.99
CA ASP A 162 15.69 10.56 6.92
C ASP A 162 15.95 9.97 5.53
N ARG A 163 17.02 9.20 5.39
CA ARG A 163 17.30 8.49 4.13
C ARG A 163 16.24 7.45 3.83
N TYR A 164 15.79 6.72 4.84
CA TYR A 164 14.72 5.73 4.71
C TYR A 164 13.39 6.40 4.35
N ARG A 165 13.06 7.54 4.99
CA ARG A 165 11.90 8.36 4.65
C ARG A 165 11.91 8.77 3.18
N ASN A 166 13.01 9.27 2.68
CA ASN A 166 13.14 9.68 1.28
C ASN A 166 12.95 8.52 0.31
N TYR A 167 13.47 7.33 0.65
CA TYR A 167 13.22 6.13 -0.15
C TYR A 167 11.76 5.71 -0.15
N THR A 168 11.10 5.74 1.00
CA THR A 168 9.67 5.39 1.11
C THR A 168 8.81 6.35 0.30
N MET A 169 9.08 7.65 0.39
CA MET A 169 8.40 8.67 -0.42
C MET A 169 8.60 8.45 -1.93
N ALA A 170 9.82 8.16 -2.34
CA ALA A 170 10.11 7.86 -3.74
C ALA A 170 9.36 6.61 -4.22
N MET A 171 9.30 5.56 -3.39
CA MET A 171 8.54 4.35 -3.70
C MET A 171 7.05 4.60 -3.84
N GLU A 172 6.46 5.41 -2.96
CA GLU A 172 5.04 5.73 -3.01
C GLU A 172 4.71 6.63 -4.19
N GLY A 173 5.55 7.61 -4.49
CA GLY A 173 5.43 8.42 -5.71
C GLY A 173 5.44 7.58 -6.98
N MET A 174 6.12 6.45 -6.97
CA MET A 174 6.13 5.49 -8.07
C MET A 174 4.90 4.58 -8.11
N MET A 175 4.27 4.36 -6.97
CA MET A 175 3.01 3.61 -6.85
C MET A 175 1.79 4.51 -6.97
N ALA A 176 1.95 5.82 -6.79
CA ALA A 176 0.87 6.78 -6.96
C ALA A 176 0.38 6.76 -8.41
N ILE A 177 -0.92 6.58 -8.57
CA ILE A 177 -1.59 6.82 -9.85
C ILE A 177 -1.28 8.27 -10.23
N PRO A 178 -0.70 8.55 -11.41
CA PRO A 178 -0.41 9.92 -11.80
C PRO A 178 -1.68 10.75 -11.65
N ASN A 179 -1.63 11.77 -10.81
CA ASN A 179 -2.70 12.76 -10.75
C ASN A 179 -2.73 13.47 -12.11
N PRO A 180 -3.89 13.64 -12.75
CA PRO A 180 -4.00 14.26 -14.06
C PRO A 180 -3.52 15.72 -14.06
#